data_4b7fe3fa4be602f595055ad018ccfeb1
#
_entry.id   4b7fe3fa4be602f595055ad018ccfeb1
#
_cell.length_a   1.000
_cell.length_b   1.000
_cell.length_c   1.000
_cell.angle_alpha   90.00
_cell.angle_beta   90.00
_cell.angle_gamma   90.00
#
_symmetry.space_group_name_H-M   'P 1'
#
loop_
_entity.id
_entity.type
_entity.pdbx_description
1 polymer ?
#
loop_
_entity_poly.entity_id
_entity_poly.type
_entity_poly.pdbx_seq_one_letter_code
_entity_poly.pdbx_strand_id
1 'polypeptide(L)'
;MSDPRYQIDVSVVTRFLADQSQPEHNRFAFAYTVTVKNNGLVPAKLLSRHWVITDGDGQVEEVRGAGVVGQQPLIDIGASHTYSSGTVMTSKVGTMQGSYQMKATDGQLFDAIIAPFRLAVPGSLH
;
A
#
# COMPACT_ATOMS: atom_id res chain seq x y z
N MET A 1 -18.72 -8.22 8.96
CA MET A 1 -18.14 -8.17 10.32
C MET A 1 -16.75 -8.80 10.31
N SER A 2 -15.78 -8.14 10.88
CA SER A 2 -14.40 -8.64 10.86
C SER A 2 -14.18 -9.69 11.94
N ASP A 3 -13.41 -10.73 11.60
CA ASP A 3 -13.00 -11.75 12.56
C ASP A 3 -11.87 -11.18 13.42
N PRO A 4 -12.00 -11.15 14.74
CA PRO A 4 -10.96 -10.57 15.60
C PRO A 4 -9.62 -11.29 15.55
N ARG A 5 -9.58 -12.53 15.07
CA ARG A 5 -8.32 -13.26 14.90
C ARG A 5 -7.44 -12.64 13.80
N TYR A 6 -8.06 -12.02 12.81
CA TYR A 6 -7.39 -11.58 11.57
C TYR A 6 -7.53 -10.06 11.39
N GLN A 7 -7.10 -9.29 12.37
CA GLN A 7 -7.15 -7.82 12.33
C GLN A 7 -5.79 -7.27 11.96
N ILE A 8 -5.70 -6.71 10.76
CA ILE A 8 -4.47 -6.08 10.26
C ILE A 8 -4.78 -4.60 10.00
N ASP A 9 -4.00 -3.73 10.63
CA ASP A 9 -4.11 -2.29 10.40
C ASP A 9 -3.02 -1.87 9.43
N VAL A 10 -3.42 -1.18 8.37
CA VAL A 10 -2.50 -0.67 7.35
C VAL A 10 -2.54 0.85 7.39
N SER A 11 -1.38 1.47 7.58
CA SER A 11 -1.24 2.92 7.52
C SER A 11 -0.19 3.29 6.48
N VAL A 12 -0.40 4.43 5.81
CA VAL A 12 0.46 4.86 4.71
C VAL A 12 0.82 6.33 4.89
N VAL A 13 2.10 6.65 4.71
CA VAL A 13 2.62 8.01 4.65
C VAL A 13 3.19 8.22 3.25
N THR A 14 2.81 9.31 2.59
CA THR A 14 3.24 9.60 1.22
C THR A 14 4.17 10.79 1.16
N ARG A 15 5.01 10.83 0.15
CA ARG A 15 5.90 11.95 -0.11
C ARG A 15 6.10 12.15 -1.60
N PHE A 16 5.97 13.40 -2.06
CA PHE A 16 6.33 13.77 -3.43
C PHE A 16 7.85 13.84 -3.57
N LEU A 17 8.37 13.28 -4.66
CA LEU A 17 9.81 13.24 -4.94
C LEU A 17 10.11 14.20 -6.09
N ALA A 18 10.32 15.48 -5.76
CA ALA A 18 10.57 16.52 -6.77
C ALA A 18 11.80 16.20 -7.60
N ASP A 19 12.87 15.70 -6.96
CA ASP A 19 14.15 15.41 -7.65
C ASP A 19 14.05 14.26 -8.64
N GLN A 20 13.04 13.41 -8.49
CA GLN A 20 12.83 12.25 -9.37
C GLN A 20 11.68 12.47 -10.33
N SER A 21 11.08 13.65 -10.31
CA SER A 21 9.94 14.00 -11.16
C SER A 21 10.40 14.78 -12.37
N GLN A 22 9.61 14.70 -13.45
CA GLN A 22 9.79 15.49 -14.67
C GLN A 22 8.44 16.08 -15.06
N PRO A 23 8.02 17.18 -14.40
CA PRO A 23 6.70 17.78 -14.64
C PRO A 23 6.46 18.17 -16.10
N GLU A 24 7.52 18.61 -16.79
CA GLU A 24 7.47 18.98 -18.21
C GLU A 24 7.14 17.77 -19.11
N HIS A 25 7.30 16.56 -18.60
CA HIS A 25 6.94 15.33 -19.29
C HIS A 25 5.77 14.60 -18.63
N ASN A 26 5.03 15.30 -17.76
CA ASN A 26 3.92 14.73 -16.99
C ASN A 26 4.33 13.47 -16.21
N ARG A 27 5.49 13.56 -15.54
CA ARG A 27 6.00 12.48 -14.71
C ARG A 27 6.17 12.97 -13.29
N PHE A 28 5.36 12.44 -12.39
CA PHE A 28 5.32 12.83 -10.98
C PHE A 28 5.63 11.61 -10.12
N ALA A 29 6.80 11.63 -9.48
CA ALA A 29 7.28 10.52 -8.66
C ALA A 29 6.88 10.71 -7.20
N PHE A 30 6.41 9.64 -6.59
CA PHE A 30 6.01 9.62 -5.18
C PHE A 30 6.63 8.42 -4.48
N ALA A 31 7.00 8.62 -3.22
CA ALA A 31 7.31 7.53 -2.31
C ALA A 31 6.12 7.33 -1.37
N TYR A 32 5.91 6.09 -0.96
CA TYR A 32 4.95 5.79 0.08
C TYR A 32 5.57 4.78 1.05
N THR A 33 5.34 5.02 2.34
CA THR A 33 5.80 4.15 3.41
C THR A 33 4.59 3.52 4.07
N VAL A 34 4.56 2.20 4.07
CA VAL A 34 3.43 1.42 4.57
C VAL A 34 3.85 0.72 5.85
N THR A 35 3.00 0.83 6.87
CA THR A 35 3.14 0.08 8.11
C THR A 35 1.97 -0.89 8.21
N VAL A 36 2.30 -2.18 8.31
CA VAL A 36 1.32 -3.27 8.43
C VAL A 36 1.44 -3.80 9.85
N LYS A 37 0.40 -3.57 10.66
CA LYS A 37 0.41 -3.97 12.07
C LYS A 37 -0.60 -5.07 12.33
N ASN A 38 -0.15 -6.13 13.00
CA ASN A 38 -1.03 -7.24 13.37
C ASN A 38 -1.69 -6.96 14.72
N ASN A 39 -2.95 -6.55 14.68
CA ASN A 39 -3.79 -6.37 15.86
C ASN A 39 -4.73 -7.55 16.07
N GLY A 40 -4.48 -8.65 15.38
CA GLY A 40 -5.25 -9.88 15.54
C GLY A 40 -4.77 -10.74 16.68
N LEU A 41 -5.21 -12.00 16.65
CA LEU A 41 -4.95 -12.96 17.72
C LEU A 41 -4.06 -14.13 17.27
N VAL A 42 -3.61 -14.10 16.00
CA VAL A 42 -2.70 -15.11 15.44
C VAL A 42 -1.65 -14.42 14.58
N PRO A 43 -0.42 -14.93 14.53
CA PRO A 43 0.57 -14.42 13.58
C PRO A 43 0.10 -14.65 12.14
N ALA A 44 0.50 -13.76 11.24
CA ALA A 44 0.11 -13.85 9.84
C ALA A 44 1.26 -13.48 8.92
N LYS A 45 1.39 -14.22 7.82
CA LYS A 45 2.39 -14.00 6.80
C LYS A 45 1.78 -13.21 5.65
N LEU A 46 2.46 -12.15 5.23
CA LEU A 46 2.06 -11.37 4.06
C LEU A 46 2.59 -12.07 2.81
N LEU A 47 1.67 -12.62 2.00
CA LEU A 47 2.02 -13.44 0.84
C LEU A 47 2.16 -12.62 -0.43
N SER A 48 1.21 -11.72 -0.67
CA SER A 48 1.15 -10.96 -1.93
C SER A 48 0.44 -9.64 -1.73
N ARG A 49 0.53 -8.80 -2.76
CA ARG A 49 -0.10 -7.48 -2.78
C ARG A 49 -0.92 -7.29 -4.04
N HIS A 50 -1.96 -6.50 -3.93
CA HIS A 50 -2.76 -6.04 -5.04
C HIS A 50 -3.00 -4.54 -4.87
N TRP A 51 -2.55 -3.75 -5.84
CA TRP A 51 -2.73 -2.31 -5.87
C TRP A 51 -3.65 -1.90 -7.00
N VAL A 52 -4.52 -0.93 -6.74
CA VAL A 52 -5.33 -0.24 -7.73
C VAL A 52 -4.94 1.23 -7.68
N ILE A 53 -4.37 1.73 -8.76
CA ILE A 53 -3.84 3.09 -8.86
C ILE A 53 -4.71 3.85 -9.85
N THR A 54 -5.33 4.93 -9.39
CA THR A 54 -6.17 5.78 -10.24
C THR A 54 -5.53 7.15 -10.34
N ASP A 55 -5.20 7.58 -11.56
CA ASP A 55 -4.62 8.91 -11.76
C ASP A 55 -5.70 9.99 -11.84
N GLY A 56 -5.28 11.25 -11.95
CA GLY A 56 -6.19 12.39 -11.99
C GLY A 56 -7.07 12.45 -13.23
N ASP A 57 -6.71 11.71 -14.27
CA ASP A 57 -7.48 11.63 -15.54
C ASP A 57 -8.46 10.46 -15.53
N GLY A 58 -8.53 9.71 -14.43
CA GLY A 58 -9.43 8.58 -14.28
C GLY A 58 -8.89 7.27 -14.85
N GLN A 59 -7.64 7.22 -15.29
CA GLN A 59 -7.04 5.98 -15.74
C GLN A 59 -6.70 5.10 -14.54
N VAL A 60 -6.97 3.81 -14.67
CA VAL A 60 -6.78 2.84 -13.60
C VAL A 60 -5.73 1.83 -14.02
N GLU A 61 -4.77 1.60 -13.13
CA GLU A 61 -3.74 0.57 -13.29
C GLU A 61 -3.83 -0.38 -12.11
N GLU A 62 -3.75 -1.68 -12.37
CA GLU A 62 -3.69 -2.70 -11.33
C GLU A 62 -2.32 -3.36 -11.33
N VAL A 63 -1.76 -3.54 -10.13
CA VAL A 63 -0.47 -4.18 -9.93
C VAL A 63 -0.63 -5.32 -8.93
N ARG A 64 -0.21 -6.52 -9.32
CA ARG A 64 -0.21 -7.68 -8.43
C ARG A 64 1.21 -8.22 -8.35
N GLY A 65 1.60 -8.68 -7.18
CA GLY A 65 2.93 -9.25 -7.01
C GLY A 65 3.07 -9.99 -5.69
N ALA A 66 4.10 -10.84 -5.63
CA ALA A 66 4.42 -11.58 -4.40
C ALA A 66 5.12 -10.66 -3.41
N GLY A 67 4.71 -10.74 -2.15
CA GLY A 67 5.37 -10.05 -1.05
C GLY A 67 5.39 -8.54 -1.17
N VAL A 68 6.28 -7.92 -0.40
CA VAL A 68 6.55 -6.49 -0.41
C VAL A 68 8.06 -6.28 -0.40
N VAL A 69 8.57 -5.58 -1.41
CA VAL A 69 10.00 -5.28 -1.57
C VAL A 69 10.87 -6.54 -1.38
N GLY A 70 10.48 -7.63 -2.05
CA GLY A 70 11.22 -8.89 -2.04
C GLY A 70 11.07 -9.72 -0.77
N GLN A 71 10.14 -9.37 0.13
CA GLN A 71 9.94 -10.08 1.39
C GLN A 71 8.50 -10.55 1.55
N GLN A 72 8.33 -11.70 2.21
CA GLN A 72 7.04 -12.19 2.67
C GLN A 72 7.09 -12.29 4.20
N PRO A 73 6.97 -11.15 4.90
CA PRO A 73 7.21 -11.16 6.34
C PRO A 73 6.11 -11.89 7.11
N LEU A 74 6.53 -12.65 8.12
CA LEU A 74 5.63 -13.15 9.15
C LEU A 74 5.50 -12.08 10.21
N ILE A 75 4.29 -11.58 10.42
CA ILE A 75 4.03 -10.50 11.36
C ILE A 75 3.37 -11.10 12.60
N ASP A 76 4.08 -11.10 13.71
CA ASP A 76 3.59 -11.63 14.97
C ASP A 76 2.52 -10.73 15.58
N ILE A 77 1.79 -11.28 16.54
CA ILE A 77 0.75 -10.55 17.28
C ILE A 77 1.36 -9.30 17.90
N GLY A 78 0.77 -8.12 17.62
CA GLY A 78 1.24 -6.85 18.14
C GLY A 78 2.45 -6.27 17.39
N ALA A 79 3.05 -7.02 16.48
CA ALA A 79 4.21 -6.57 15.71
C ALA A 79 3.79 -5.82 14.45
N SER A 80 4.74 -5.11 13.87
CA SER A 80 4.54 -4.36 12.63
C SER A 80 5.65 -4.66 11.63
N HIS A 81 5.32 -4.57 10.35
CA HIS A 81 6.29 -4.56 9.26
C HIS A 81 6.14 -3.24 8.50
N THR A 82 7.23 -2.53 8.34
CA THR A 82 7.24 -1.24 7.61
C THR A 82 8.15 -1.35 6.40
N TYR A 83 7.66 -0.87 5.26
CA TYR A 83 8.46 -0.82 4.04
C TYR A 83 8.12 0.43 3.26
N SER A 84 9.03 0.84 2.37
CA SER A 84 8.82 1.95 1.46
C SER A 84 8.93 1.49 0.02
N SER A 85 8.14 2.10 -0.83
CA SER A 85 8.18 1.86 -2.27
C SER A 85 7.84 3.16 -2.98
N GLY A 86 7.78 3.12 -4.29
CA GLY A 86 7.51 4.30 -5.09
C GLY A 86 6.60 4.01 -6.27
N THR A 87 6.06 5.08 -6.81
CA THR A 87 5.27 5.03 -8.04
C THR A 87 5.46 6.32 -8.82
N VAL A 88 5.26 6.24 -10.12
CA VAL A 88 5.28 7.41 -11.00
C VAL A 88 3.90 7.55 -11.62
N MET A 89 3.33 8.75 -11.51
CA MET A 89 2.01 9.06 -12.07
C MET A 89 2.15 10.05 -13.21
N THR A 90 1.17 10.06 -14.09
CA THR A 90 1.12 11.01 -15.22
C THR A 90 0.33 12.27 -14.89
N SER A 91 -0.20 12.36 -13.68
CA SER A 91 -0.96 13.51 -13.19
C SER A 91 -0.44 13.94 -11.82
N LYS A 92 -0.77 15.18 -11.43
CA LYS A 92 -0.32 15.75 -10.15
C LYS A 92 -1.02 15.17 -8.94
N VAL A 93 -2.17 14.54 -9.14
CA VAL A 93 -3.00 13.98 -8.08
C VAL A 93 -3.49 12.61 -8.51
N GLY A 94 -3.47 11.67 -7.59
CA GLY A 94 -4.02 10.34 -7.83
C GLY A 94 -4.37 9.66 -6.53
N THR A 95 -4.92 8.46 -6.63
CA THR A 95 -5.34 7.66 -5.50
C THR A 95 -4.81 6.25 -5.63
N MET A 96 -4.36 5.68 -4.53
CA MET A 96 -4.00 4.26 -4.44
C MET A 96 -4.86 3.59 -3.39
N GLN A 97 -5.23 2.34 -3.66
CA GLN A 97 -5.90 1.47 -2.71
C GLN A 97 -5.58 0.02 -3.06
N GLY A 98 -5.93 -0.89 -2.20
CA GLY A 98 -5.68 -2.28 -2.51
C GLY A 98 -5.84 -3.21 -1.34
N SER A 99 -5.06 -4.30 -1.36
CA SER A 99 -5.09 -5.31 -0.31
C SER A 99 -3.79 -6.09 -0.29
N TYR A 100 -3.52 -6.67 0.87
CA TYR A 100 -2.51 -7.72 1.01
C TYR A 100 -3.23 -9.04 1.22
N GLN A 101 -2.73 -10.09 0.58
CA GLN A 101 -3.21 -11.45 0.80
C GLN A 101 -2.36 -12.05 1.90
N MET A 102 -3.00 -12.43 3.00
CA MET A 102 -2.35 -12.89 4.21
C MET A 102 -2.69 -14.36 4.48
N LYS A 103 -1.78 -15.05 5.16
CA LYS A 103 -2.02 -16.40 5.65
C LYS A 103 -1.68 -16.46 7.14
N ALA A 104 -2.69 -16.69 7.96
CA ALA A 104 -2.49 -16.89 9.39
C ALA A 104 -1.81 -18.22 9.68
N THR A 105 -1.15 -18.32 10.83
CA THR A 105 -0.47 -19.57 11.23
C THR A 105 -1.44 -20.71 11.48
N ASP A 106 -2.74 -20.42 11.67
CA ASP A 106 -3.78 -21.44 11.75
C ASP A 106 -4.23 -21.97 10.38
N GLY A 107 -3.63 -21.45 9.28
CA GLY A 107 -3.91 -21.88 7.92
C GLY A 107 -4.95 -21.03 7.18
N GLN A 108 -5.61 -20.10 7.86
CA GLN A 108 -6.65 -19.28 7.24
C GLN A 108 -6.04 -18.22 6.31
N LEU A 109 -6.54 -18.18 5.07
CA LEU A 109 -6.23 -17.12 4.13
C LEU A 109 -7.23 -15.98 4.34
N PHE A 110 -6.75 -14.73 4.28
CA PHE A 110 -7.60 -13.57 4.40
C PHE A 110 -6.93 -12.36 3.74
N ASP A 111 -7.71 -11.32 3.46
CA ASP A 111 -7.21 -10.09 2.88
C ASP A 111 -7.13 -9.01 3.96
N ALA A 112 -6.01 -8.28 3.95
CA ALA A 112 -5.85 -7.06 4.73
C ALA A 112 -6.10 -5.87 3.79
N ILE A 113 -7.10 -5.07 4.09
CA ILE A 113 -7.53 -3.99 3.21
C ILE A 113 -6.62 -2.78 3.40
N ILE A 114 -6.21 -2.19 2.29
CA ILE A 114 -5.50 -0.92 2.25
C ILE A 114 -6.51 0.14 1.84
N ALA A 115 -6.95 0.97 2.78
CA ALA A 115 -7.91 2.03 2.49
C ALA A 115 -7.33 3.01 1.47
N PRO A 116 -8.17 3.64 0.64
CA PRO A 116 -7.68 4.61 -0.33
C PRO A 116 -6.88 5.73 0.32
N PHE A 117 -5.76 6.08 -0.30
CA PHE A 117 -4.97 7.24 0.10
C PHE A 117 -4.58 8.04 -1.13
N ARG A 118 -4.31 9.33 -0.91
CA ARG A 118 -4.07 10.27 -2.00
C ARG A 118 -2.58 10.51 -2.17
N LEU A 119 -2.16 10.58 -3.45
CA LEU A 119 -0.86 11.07 -3.85
C LEU A 119 -1.07 12.43 -4.50
N ALA A 120 -0.39 13.46 -4.00
CA ALA A 120 -0.58 14.81 -4.52
C ALA A 120 0.71 15.61 -4.48
N VAL A 121 0.99 16.30 -5.57
CA VAL A 121 2.05 17.31 -5.59
C VAL A 121 1.63 18.44 -4.66
N PRO A 122 2.51 18.94 -3.77
CA PRO A 122 2.16 20.02 -2.85
C PRO A 122 1.59 21.23 -3.60
N GLY A 123 0.49 21.79 -3.09
CA GLY A 123 -0.17 22.93 -3.70
C GLY A 123 -1.11 22.62 -4.86
N SER A 124 -1.26 21.36 -5.26
CA SER A 124 -2.13 20.97 -6.37
C SER A 124 -3.55 20.62 -5.96
N LEU A 125 -3.84 20.61 -4.65
CA LEU A 125 -5.18 20.38 -4.09
C LEU A 125 -5.81 21.71 -3.69
N HIS A 126 -7.05 21.92 -4.09
CA HIS A 126 -7.81 23.13 -3.79
C HIS A 126 -9.14 22.78 -3.14
#